data_2b0a336b225def4a27aabb86562b415c
#
_entry.id   2b0a336b225def4a27aabb86562b415c
#
_cell.length_a   1.000
_cell.length_b   1.000
_cell.length_c   1.000
_cell.angle_alpha   90.00
_cell.angle_beta   90.00
_cell.angle_gamma   90.00
#
_symmetry.space_group_name_H-M   'P 1'
#
loop_
_entity.id
_entity.type
_entity.pdbx_description
1 polymer ?
#
loop_
_entity_poly.entity_id
_entity_poly.type
_entity_poly.pdbx_seq_one_letter_code
_entity_poly.pdbx_strand_id
1 'polypeptide(L)'
;MNFQELLMRLSASCFAADRPDYDWKTLRLFPETGLDLVLIVRLAAALILCVIGALVHNTVVQYILLALSALAAGYDYLASAIACILDRQVFRPAVIVIVCVIGTMAVGQPVDAAVFLLVYRVMSILIAVVTVHAQKTLEAAVGGEIHSPAEFAAPKWIGYLAPAGLCIAVLVTVLEIVLKVATVSRAIHAAMIVLFLSTPCALLISVPLVWYSAVNGAYRCDVLFRSCRSMRALNAVRAVAVDEGKGDSQLPKVISVKSSQLTPEALLQLAANAESCSNSRTARAICAAYSGPILTQYLSRAVDIPESGVEVYIESTRVCVGTRELMILKGVDIPDADLTDGYVVYVSVGEQYAGKILLQEVVQSDTKPALKELRALGVHTITLFSNASNDSVAENAKELKADHLYCKRSGAEKEQILSQQVENLSDGELLLYYDRRCTAHPEHSSADLDACVIPEESDERFDADILLTSQDPYLLPEAIETAGWVEGICREHLAIGVVVKVLLLVMAELGYCTLWFAAVLDGAAALGTLLMAIRAFGFDKPHHRVRDYLPKVKSK
;
A
#
# COMPACT_ATOMS: atom_id res chain seq x y z
N MET A 1 -0.18 -0.47 -43.87
CA MET A 1 -0.11 -1.19 -42.60
C MET A 1 1.24 -1.87 -42.51
N ASN A 2 2.07 -1.48 -41.55
CA ASN A 2 3.41 -2.06 -41.44
C ASN A 2 3.30 -3.51 -40.91
N PHE A 3 4.22 -4.41 -41.26
CA PHE A 3 4.18 -5.82 -40.83
C PHE A 3 4.08 -5.98 -39.31
N GLN A 4 4.79 -5.15 -38.53
CA GLN A 4 4.68 -5.10 -37.07
C GLN A 4 3.28 -4.70 -36.58
N GLU A 5 2.64 -3.75 -37.23
CA GLU A 5 1.28 -3.33 -36.91
C GLU A 5 0.26 -4.45 -37.14
N LEU A 6 0.45 -5.23 -38.23
CA LEU A 6 -0.34 -6.42 -38.48
C LEU A 6 -0.16 -7.48 -37.38
N LEU A 7 1.08 -7.77 -36.97
CA LEU A 7 1.38 -8.73 -35.90
C LEU A 7 0.78 -8.29 -34.59
N MET A 8 0.86 -7.01 -34.24
CA MET A 8 0.25 -6.47 -33.01
C MET A 8 -1.28 -6.62 -32.99
N ARG A 9 -1.94 -6.37 -34.12
CA ARG A 9 -3.40 -6.59 -34.23
C ARG A 9 -3.76 -8.06 -34.11
N LEU A 10 -2.99 -8.97 -34.73
CA LEU A 10 -3.22 -10.40 -34.66
C LEU A 10 -2.97 -10.96 -33.25
N SER A 11 -2.06 -10.35 -32.48
CA SER A 11 -1.77 -10.73 -31.09
C SER A 11 -2.74 -10.13 -30.06
N ALA A 12 -3.67 -9.28 -30.48
CA ALA A 12 -4.58 -8.56 -29.57
C ALA A 12 -5.48 -9.49 -28.72
N SER A 13 -5.75 -10.70 -29.20
CA SER A 13 -6.53 -11.70 -28.46
C SER A 13 -5.70 -12.58 -27.52
N CYS A 14 -4.36 -12.41 -27.49
CA CYS A 14 -3.51 -13.09 -26.53
C CYS A 14 -3.72 -12.56 -25.12
N PHE A 15 -3.38 -13.38 -24.13
CA PHE A 15 -3.27 -12.92 -22.76
C PHE A 15 -2.23 -11.79 -22.64
N ALA A 16 -2.45 -10.83 -21.73
CA ALA A 16 -1.61 -9.64 -21.66
C ALA A 16 -0.10 -9.94 -21.53
N ALA A 17 0.26 -10.92 -20.69
CA ALA A 17 1.64 -11.33 -20.48
C ALA A 17 2.33 -11.91 -21.73
N ASP A 18 1.55 -12.40 -22.69
CA ASP A 18 2.02 -13.00 -23.92
C ASP A 18 2.15 -11.99 -25.07
N ARG A 19 1.74 -10.73 -24.87
CA ARG A 19 1.81 -9.69 -25.88
C ARG A 19 3.20 -9.05 -25.95
N PRO A 20 3.65 -8.61 -27.13
CA PRO A 20 4.94 -7.95 -27.31
C PRO A 20 5.00 -6.57 -26.65
N ASP A 21 3.87 -5.84 -26.57
CA ASP A 21 3.74 -4.50 -25.98
C ASP A 21 3.55 -4.50 -24.46
N TYR A 22 3.53 -5.69 -23.84
CA TYR A 22 3.37 -5.80 -22.39
C TYR A 22 4.61 -5.31 -21.64
N ASP A 23 4.45 -4.23 -20.88
CA ASP A 23 5.49 -3.72 -20.02
C ASP A 23 5.40 -4.38 -18.63
N TRP A 24 6.44 -5.14 -18.27
CA TRP A 24 6.57 -5.79 -16.97
C TRP A 24 6.82 -4.81 -15.82
N LYS A 25 7.09 -3.54 -16.14
CA LYS A 25 7.33 -2.48 -15.16
C LYS A 25 6.06 -1.75 -14.76
N THR A 26 5.12 -1.65 -15.71
CA THR A 26 3.81 -1.03 -15.49
C THR A 26 2.72 -2.06 -15.76
N LEU A 27 2.33 -2.78 -14.73
CA LEU A 27 1.30 -3.80 -14.82
C LEU A 27 -0.08 -3.15 -15.01
N ARG A 28 -0.51 -2.99 -16.25
CA ARG A 28 -1.95 -2.93 -16.53
C ARG A 28 -2.49 -4.36 -16.42
N LEU A 29 -2.99 -4.69 -15.22
CA LEU A 29 -3.46 -6.05 -14.87
C LEU A 29 -4.58 -6.57 -15.78
N PHE A 30 -5.23 -5.72 -16.58
CA PHE A 30 -6.52 -6.03 -17.14
C PHE A 30 -6.60 -5.69 -18.62
N PRO A 31 -6.38 -6.70 -19.49
CA PRO A 31 -6.78 -6.56 -20.88
C PRO A 31 -8.31 -6.59 -20.96
N GLU A 32 -8.89 -5.73 -21.78
CA GLU A 32 -10.26 -5.84 -22.26
C GLU A 32 -10.39 -7.09 -23.15
N THR A 33 -10.29 -8.28 -22.57
CA THR A 33 -10.55 -9.51 -23.31
C THR A 33 -12.02 -9.86 -23.14
N GLY A 34 -12.86 -9.26 -24.00
CA GLY A 34 -14.18 -9.79 -24.24
C GLY A 34 -14.06 -11.24 -24.75
N LEU A 35 -14.89 -12.15 -24.25
CA LEU A 35 -15.12 -13.44 -24.86
C LEU A 35 -15.83 -13.21 -26.19
N ASP A 36 -15.08 -12.99 -27.26
CA ASP A 36 -15.61 -12.81 -28.59
C ASP A 36 -16.17 -14.13 -29.12
N LEU A 37 -17.36 -14.07 -29.70
CA LEU A 37 -17.98 -15.22 -30.37
C LEU A 37 -17.01 -15.88 -31.37
N VAL A 38 -16.20 -15.08 -32.05
CA VAL A 38 -15.16 -15.53 -33.00
C VAL A 38 -14.12 -16.42 -32.29
N LEU A 39 -13.71 -16.09 -31.07
CA LEU A 39 -12.78 -16.89 -30.29
C LEU A 39 -13.38 -18.24 -29.90
N ILE A 40 -14.65 -18.24 -29.46
CA ILE A 40 -15.36 -19.48 -29.08
C ILE A 40 -15.51 -20.40 -30.28
N VAL A 41 -15.95 -19.88 -31.43
CA VAL A 41 -16.10 -20.67 -32.68
C VAL A 41 -14.73 -21.24 -33.13
N ARG A 42 -13.68 -20.46 -33.00
CA ARG A 42 -12.31 -20.85 -33.33
C ARG A 42 -11.81 -22.01 -32.47
N LEU A 43 -12.05 -21.91 -31.16
CA LEU A 43 -11.67 -22.99 -30.21
C LEU A 43 -12.48 -24.26 -30.44
N ALA A 44 -13.76 -24.14 -30.74
CA ALA A 44 -14.61 -25.28 -31.11
C ALA A 44 -14.10 -25.96 -32.39
N ALA A 45 -13.74 -25.20 -33.42
CA ALA A 45 -13.16 -25.73 -34.64
C ALA A 45 -11.79 -26.40 -34.38
N ALA A 46 -10.94 -25.78 -33.57
CA ALA A 46 -9.65 -26.36 -33.17
C ALA A 46 -9.82 -27.68 -32.41
N LEU A 47 -10.78 -27.76 -31.50
CA LEU A 47 -11.10 -28.98 -30.76
C LEU A 47 -11.59 -30.09 -31.70
N ILE A 48 -12.49 -29.79 -32.62
CA ILE A 48 -12.99 -30.76 -33.61
C ILE A 48 -11.82 -31.29 -34.45
N LEU A 49 -10.97 -30.39 -34.96
CA LEU A 49 -9.79 -30.80 -35.74
C LEU A 49 -8.82 -31.64 -34.94
N CYS A 50 -8.64 -31.34 -33.63
CA CYS A 50 -7.81 -32.12 -32.74
C CYS A 50 -8.34 -33.53 -32.55
N VAL A 51 -9.64 -33.68 -32.27
CA VAL A 51 -10.30 -34.97 -32.10
C VAL A 51 -10.23 -35.81 -33.37
N ILE A 52 -10.55 -35.23 -34.52
CA ILE A 52 -10.46 -35.91 -35.83
C ILE A 52 -9.01 -36.34 -36.09
N GLY A 53 -8.05 -35.41 -35.90
CA GLY A 53 -6.62 -35.72 -36.07
C GLY A 53 -6.09 -36.81 -35.16
N ALA A 54 -6.58 -36.89 -33.91
CA ALA A 54 -6.21 -37.95 -32.99
C ALA A 54 -6.75 -39.33 -33.39
N LEU A 55 -7.88 -39.39 -34.10
CA LEU A 55 -8.52 -40.62 -34.56
C LEU A 55 -7.99 -41.15 -35.90
N VAL A 56 -7.32 -40.28 -36.68
CA VAL A 56 -6.80 -40.64 -38.02
C VAL A 56 -5.52 -41.46 -37.87
N HIS A 57 -5.49 -42.62 -38.54
CA HIS A 57 -4.34 -43.53 -38.51
C HIS A 57 -3.26 -43.21 -39.54
N ASN A 58 -3.56 -42.38 -40.54
CA ASN A 58 -2.57 -41.95 -41.52
C ASN A 58 -1.69 -40.83 -40.93
N THR A 59 -0.42 -41.08 -40.74
CA THR A 59 0.53 -40.20 -40.10
C THR A 59 0.58 -38.80 -40.75
N VAL A 60 0.61 -38.72 -42.07
CA VAL A 60 0.70 -37.43 -42.79
C VAL A 60 -0.57 -36.62 -42.56
N VAL A 61 -1.75 -37.24 -42.71
CA VAL A 61 -3.04 -36.56 -42.51
C VAL A 61 -3.21 -36.16 -41.08
N GLN A 62 -2.78 -36.99 -40.13
CA GLN A 62 -2.76 -36.68 -38.68
C GLN A 62 -1.97 -35.41 -38.39
N TYR A 63 -0.72 -35.32 -38.87
CA TYR A 63 0.11 -34.14 -38.68
C TYR A 63 -0.51 -32.88 -39.27
N ILE A 64 -1.10 -32.96 -40.46
CA ILE A 64 -1.77 -31.81 -41.11
C ILE A 64 -2.96 -31.35 -40.27
N LEU A 65 -3.84 -32.28 -39.85
CA LEU A 65 -5.02 -31.90 -39.04
C LEU A 65 -4.66 -31.32 -37.69
N LEU A 66 -3.65 -31.87 -37.01
CA LEU A 66 -3.21 -31.39 -35.72
C LEU A 66 -2.44 -30.06 -35.82
N ALA A 67 -1.69 -29.84 -36.90
CA ALA A 67 -1.08 -28.54 -37.19
C ALA A 67 -2.14 -27.48 -37.48
N LEU A 68 -3.20 -27.82 -38.24
CA LEU A 68 -4.33 -26.91 -38.46
C LEU A 68 -5.10 -26.63 -37.16
N SER A 69 -5.27 -27.63 -36.31
CA SER A 69 -5.85 -27.45 -34.96
C SER A 69 -5.01 -26.46 -34.12
N ALA A 70 -3.69 -26.66 -34.09
CA ALA A 70 -2.78 -25.76 -33.35
C ALA A 70 -2.81 -24.33 -33.94
N LEU A 71 -2.84 -24.18 -35.25
CA LEU A 71 -2.99 -22.86 -35.88
C LEU A 71 -4.34 -22.21 -35.56
N ALA A 72 -5.44 -22.96 -35.58
CA ALA A 72 -6.76 -22.45 -35.23
C ALA A 72 -6.84 -22.05 -33.74
N ALA A 73 -6.21 -22.82 -32.83
CA ALA A 73 -6.16 -22.51 -31.40
C ALA A 73 -5.30 -21.30 -31.09
N GLY A 74 -4.15 -21.13 -31.77
CA GLY A 74 -3.10 -20.21 -31.32
C GLY A 74 -2.35 -19.45 -32.43
N TYR A 75 -2.99 -19.07 -33.55
CA TYR A 75 -2.33 -18.21 -34.55
C TYR A 75 -1.89 -16.86 -33.98
N ASP A 76 -2.65 -16.37 -32.99
CA ASP A 76 -2.37 -15.15 -32.25
C ASP A 76 -1.10 -15.28 -31.39
N TYR A 77 -0.90 -16.44 -30.73
CA TYR A 77 0.37 -16.74 -30.04
C TYR A 77 1.54 -16.83 -31.00
N LEU A 78 1.33 -17.38 -32.19
CA LEU A 78 2.36 -17.42 -33.23
C LEU A 78 2.71 -16.00 -33.70
N ALA A 79 1.72 -15.15 -33.90
CA ALA A 79 1.93 -13.75 -34.29
C ALA A 79 2.68 -13.00 -33.16
N SER A 80 2.28 -13.20 -31.91
CA SER A 80 2.96 -12.62 -30.75
C SER A 80 4.40 -13.10 -30.62
N ALA A 81 4.65 -14.40 -30.78
CA ALA A 81 6.00 -14.96 -30.74
C ALA A 81 6.91 -14.37 -31.82
N ILE A 82 6.42 -14.23 -33.06
CA ILE A 82 7.17 -13.59 -34.13
C ILE A 82 7.48 -12.13 -33.81
N ALA A 83 6.50 -11.38 -33.32
CA ALA A 83 6.69 -9.99 -32.91
C ALA A 83 7.73 -9.87 -31.78
N CYS A 84 7.64 -10.72 -30.74
CA CYS A 84 8.61 -10.75 -29.64
C CYS A 84 10.04 -11.11 -30.11
N ILE A 85 10.19 -12.02 -31.06
CA ILE A 85 11.50 -12.36 -31.64
C ILE A 85 12.08 -11.17 -32.40
N LEU A 86 11.27 -10.47 -33.18
CA LEU A 86 11.69 -9.27 -33.92
C LEU A 86 12.14 -8.14 -32.95
N ASP A 87 11.47 -8.03 -31.81
CA ASP A 87 11.80 -7.06 -30.76
C ASP A 87 12.92 -7.55 -29.80
N ARG A 88 13.61 -8.65 -30.15
CA ARG A 88 14.68 -9.29 -29.37
C ARG A 88 14.26 -9.75 -27.95
N GLN A 89 12.97 -10.00 -27.74
CA GLN A 89 12.41 -10.46 -26.47
C GLN A 89 12.15 -11.98 -26.50
N VAL A 90 13.20 -12.78 -26.68
CA VAL A 90 13.12 -14.22 -26.99
C VAL A 90 12.56 -15.06 -25.85
N PHE A 91 12.64 -14.57 -24.59
CA PHE A 91 12.20 -15.28 -23.39
C PHE A 91 10.78 -14.93 -22.95
N ARG A 92 9.96 -14.42 -23.84
CA ARG A 92 8.53 -14.18 -23.58
C ARG A 92 7.74 -15.49 -23.58
N PRO A 93 6.68 -15.62 -22.75
CA PRO A 93 5.87 -16.84 -22.68
C PRO A 93 5.34 -17.31 -24.03
N ALA A 94 4.86 -16.39 -24.88
CA ALA A 94 4.38 -16.73 -26.22
C ALA A 94 5.43 -17.45 -27.08
N VAL A 95 6.70 -17.01 -27.01
CA VAL A 95 7.80 -17.65 -27.75
C VAL A 95 8.04 -19.06 -27.21
N ILE A 96 8.08 -19.21 -25.88
CA ILE A 96 8.31 -20.49 -25.22
C ILE A 96 7.19 -21.48 -25.56
N VAL A 97 5.93 -21.06 -25.49
CA VAL A 97 4.77 -21.91 -25.85
C VAL A 97 4.87 -22.39 -27.30
N ILE A 98 5.19 -21.52 -28.24
CA ILE A 98 5.33 -21.92 -29.66
C ILE A 98 6.53 -22.85 -29.86
N VAL A 99 7.66 -22.60 -29.19
CA VAL A 99 8.83 -23.51 -29.21
C VAL A 99 8.46 -24.89 -28.68
N CYS A 100 7.71 -24.96 -27.57
CA CYS A 100 7.23 -26.22 -26.99
C CYS A 100 6.30 -26.98 -27.97
N VAL A 101 5.37 -26.27 -28.64
CA VAL A 101 4.48 -26.88 -29.65
C VAL A 101 5.28 -27.45 -30.81
N ILE A 102 6.20 -26.69 -31.39
CA ILE A 102 7.03 -27.12 -32.53
C ILE A 102 7.96 -28.27 -32.11
N GLY A 103 8.61 -28.15 -30.93
CA GLY A 103 9.51 -29.17 -30.42
C GLY A 103 8.80 -30.51 -30.17
N THR A 104 7.62 -30.49 -29.56
CA THR A 104 6.82 -31.69 -29.27
C THR A 104 6.29 -32.33 -30.56
N MET A 105 5.87 -31.53 -31.57
CA MET A 105 5.52 -32.04 -32.90
C MET A 105 6.70 -32.70 -33.59
N ALA A 106 7.88 -32.10 -33.55
CA ALA A 106 9.08 -32.60 -34.20
C ALA A 106 9.57 -33.96 -33.60
N VAL A 107 9.28 -34.18 -32.32
CA VAL A 107 9.63 -35.40 -31.58
C VAL A 107 8.65 -36.56 -31.86
N GLY A 108 7.62 -36.33 -32.65
CA GLY A 108 6.66 -37.38 -33.01
C GLY A 108 5.44 -37.48 -32.09
N GLN A 109 5.15 -36.41 -31.33
CA GLN A 109 3.98 -36.36 -30.44
C GLN A 109 3.02 -35.21 -30.83
N PRO A 110 2.45 -35.19 -32.06
CA PRO A 110 1.66 -34.10 -32.52
C PRO A 110 0.32 -33.95 -31.79
N VAL A 111 -0.21 -35.04 -31.22
CA VAL A 111 -1.44 -34.99 -30.40
C VAL A 111 -1.19 -34.22 -29.10
N ASP A 112 -0.08 -34.52 -28.40
CA ASP A 112 0.27 -33.82 -27.17
C ASP A 112 0.48 -32.33 -27.41
N ALA A 113 1.15 -31.96 -28.49
CA ALA A 113 1.37 -30.56 -28.88
C ALA A 113 0.06 -29.79 -29.17
N ALA A 114 -0.87 -30.40 -29.90
CA ALA A 114 -2.15 -29.75 -30.22
C ALA A 114 -3.05 -29.63 -28.98
N VAL A 115 -3.14 -30.68 -28.15
CA VAL A 115 -3.89 -30.66 -26.90
C VAL A 115 -3.28 -29.66 -25.91
N PHE A 116 -1.94 -29.61 -25.82
CA PHE A 116 -1.24 -28.61 -24.99
C PHE A 116 -1.65 -27.18 -25.33
N LEU A 117 -1.61 -26.80 -26.60
CA LEU A 117 -1.95 -25.44 -27.01
C LEU A 117 -3.43 -25.10 -26.77
N LEU A 118 -4.33 -26.05 -26.98
CA LEU A 118 -5.76 -25.90 -26.64
C LEU A 118 -5.96 -25.70 -25.14
N VAL A 119 -5.33 -26.53 -24.31
CA VAL A 119 -5.40 -26.44 -22.84
C VAL A 119 -4.82 -25.10 -22.37
N TYR A 120 -3.63 -24.77 -22.85
CA TYR A 120 -2.99 -23.49 -22.51
C TYR A 120 -3.90 -22.30 -22.83
N ARG A 121 -4.55 -22.33 -24.01
CA ARG A 121 -5.50 -21.31 -24.41
C ARG A 121 -6.72 -21.22 -23.49
N VAL A 122 -7.33 -22.36 -23.17
CA VAL A 122 -8.47 -22.40 -22.25
C VAL A 122 -8.08 -21.88 -20.88
N MET A 123 -6.93 -22.30 -20.35
CA MET A 123 -6.43 -21.82 -19.06
C MET A 123 -6.15 -20.33 -19.07
N SER A 124 -5.56 -19.80 -20.12
CA SER A 124 -5.31 -18.36 -20.24
C SER A 124 -6.60 -17.52 -20.28
N ILE A 125 -7.66 -18.04 -20.92
CA ILE A 125 -8.99 -17.41 -20.92
C ILE A 125 -9.62 -17.46 -19.54
N LEU A 126 -9.57 -18.60 -18.84
CA LEU A 126 -10.10 -18.73 -17.49
C LEU A 126 -9.40 -17.77 -16.53
N ILE A 127 -8.09 -17.69 -16.57
CA ILE A 127 -7.29 -16.75 -15.78
C ILE A 127 -7.72 -15.31 -16.08
N ALA A 128 -7.87 -14.93 -17.37
CA ALA A 128 -8.30 -13.59 -17.76
C ALA A 128 -9.71 -13.26 -17.23
N VAL A 129 -10.66 -14.18 -17.37
CA VAL A 129 -12.05 -14.01 -16.90
C VAL A 129 -12.08 -13.84 -15.36
N VAL A 130 -11.37 -14.69 -14.63
CA VAL A 130 -11.31 -14.60 -13.15
C VAL A 130 -10.65 -13.29 -12.72
N THR A 131 -9.58 -12.86 -13.39
CA THR A 131 -8.89 -11.60 -13.10
C THR A 131 -9.80 -10.40 -13.33
N VAL A 132 -10.50 -10.33 -14.47
CA VAL A 132 -11.46 -9.25 -14.78
C VAL A 132 -12.64 -9.26 -13.80
N HIS A 133 -13.14 -10.45 -13.42
CA HIS A 133 -14.22 -10.56 -12.45
C HIS A 133 -13.78 -10.09 -11.05
N ALA A 134 -12.59 -10.49 -10.63
CA ALA A 134 -11.99 -10.02 -9.37
C ALA A 134 -11.87 -8.50 -9.34
N GLN A 135 -11.36 -7.90 -10.42
CA GLN A 135 -11.26 -6.44 -10.54
C GLN A 135 -12.63 -5.77 -10.41
N LYS A 136 -13.62 -6.18 -11.20
CA LYS A 136 -14.96 -5.58 -11.14
C LYS A 136 -15.61 -5.71 -9.75
N THR A 137 -15.35 -6.82 -9.08
CA THR A 137 -15.85 -7.02 -7.70
C THR A 137 -15.18 -6.06 -6.72
N LEU A 138 -13.88 -5.84 -6.86
CA LEU A 138 -13.13 -4.88 -6.05
C LEU A 138 -13.56 -3.44 -6.33
N GLU A 139 -13.71 -3.07 -7.61
CA GLU A 139 -14.21 -1.75 -8.02
C GLU A 139 -15.60 -1.46 -7.45
N ALA A 140 -16.52 -2.44 -7.53
CA ALA A 140 -17.87 -2.30 -6.99
C ALA A 140 -17.86 -2.17 -5.45
N ALA A 141 -16.96 -2.86 -4.75
CA ALA A 141 -16.86 -2.81 -3.29
C ALA A 141 -16.27 -1.48 -2.78
N VAL A 142 -15.49 -0.78 -3.60
CA VAL A 142 -14.87 0.54 -3.27
C VAL A 142 -15.75 1.72 -3.72
N GLY A 143 -16.85 1.48 -4.42
CA GLY A 143 -17.76 2.54 -4.86
C GLY A 143 -17.41 3.16 -6.22
N GLY A 144 -16.58 2.50 -7.04
CA GLY A 144 -16.39 2.81 -8.45
C GLY A 144 -15.15 3.60 -8.83
N GLU A 145 -14.42 4.21 -7.91
CA GLU A 145 -13.13 4.84 -8.20
C GLU A 145 -11.98 4.06 -7.54
N ILE A 146 -11.09 3.56 -8.38
CA ILE A 146 -9.84 2.95 -7.91
C ILE A 146 -8.83 4.07 -7.72
N HIS A 147 -8.46 4.33 -6.48
CA HIS A 147 -7.55 5.42 -6.12
C HIS A 147 -6.07 5.08 -6.31
N SER A 148 -5.74 3.83 -6.63
CA SER A 148 -4.35 3.41 -6.84
C SER A 148 -4.14 2.81 -8.23
N PRO A 149 -3.23 3.35 -9.06
CA PRO A 149 -2.82 2.67 -10.26
C PRO A 149 -2.13 1.34 -9.91
N ALA A 150 -2.45 0.30 -10.68
CA ALA A 150 -1.86 -1.02 -10.50
C ALA A 150 -0.39 -1.07 -10.97
N GLU A 151 0.44 -0.18 -10.46
CA GLU A 151 1.87 -0.16 -10.75
C GLU A 151 2.60 -1.14 -9.82
N PHE A 152 2.90 -2.31 -10.35
CA PHE A 152 3.72 -3.29 -9.66
C PHE A 152 4.98 -3.58 -10.48
N ALA A 153 6.14 -3.25 -9.95
CA ALA A 153 7.40 -3.64 -10.53
C ALA A 153 7.69 -5.12 -10.17
N ALA A 154 7.61 -6.00 -11.15
CA ALA A 154 8.02 -7.40 -10.95
C ALA A 154 9.49 -7.47 -10.48
N PRO A 155 9.81 -8.34 -9.52
CA PRO A 155 11.18 -8.52 -9.08
C PRO A 155 12.10 -8.88 -10.25
N LYS A 156 13.28 -8.27 -10.33
CA LYS A 156 14.24 -8.47 -11.44
C LYS A 156 14.63 -9.93 -11.66
N TRP A 157 14.62 -10.75 -10.61
CA TRP A 157 14.97 -12.18 -10.70
C TRP A 157 13.98 -13.00 -11.54
N ILE A 158 12.72 -12.58 -11.66
CA ILE A 158 11.72 -13.26 -12.50
C ILE A 158 12.16 -13.31 -13.97
N GLY A 159 12.82 -12.27 -14.47
CA GLY A 159 13.34 -12.23 -15.83
C GLY A 159 14.43 -13.27 -16.11
N TYR A 160 15.08 -13.82 -15.10
CA TYR A 160 16.11 -14.85 -15.25
C TYR A 160 15.57 -16.27 -15.22
N LEU A 161 14.30 -16.50 -14.85
CA LEU A 161 13.75 -17.85 -14.74
C LEU A 161 13.69 -18.57 -16.10
N ALA A 162 13.22 -17.92 -17.13
CA ALA A 162 13.10 -18.53 -18.46
C ALA A 162 14.49 -18.84 -19.10
N PRO A 163 15.48 -17.93 -19.10
CA PRO A 163 16.83 -18.27 -19.51
C PRO A 163 17.46 -19.41 -18.69
N ALA A 164 17.31 -19.39 -17.37
CA ALA A 164 17.80 -20.46 -16.49
C ALA A 164 17.13 -21.80 -16.80
N GLY A 165 15.82 -21.81 -17.02
CA GLY A 165 15.08 -23.00 -17.41
C GLY A 165 15.53 -23.56 -18.75
N LEU A 166 15.83 -22.72 -19.72
CA LEU A 166 16.40 -23.17 -21.00
C LEU A 166 17.77 -23.85 -20.78
N CYS A 167 18.65 -23.24 -19.99
CA CYS A 167 19.95 -23.83 -19.68
C CYS A 167 19.80 -25.19 -18.97
N ILE A 168 18.88 -25.30 -18.00
CA ILE A 168 18.58 -26.55 -17.29
C ILE A 168 18.02 -27.59 -18.27
N ALA A 169 17.04 -27.23 -19.12
CA ALA A 169 16.46 -28.14 -20.11
C ALA A 169 17.52 -28.72 -21.05
N VAL A 170 18.41 -27.88 -21.58
CA VAL A 170 19.50 -28.29 -22.46
C VAL A 170 20.48 -29.20 -21.71
N LEU A 171 20.89 -28.83 -20.49
CA LEU A 171 21.85 -29.59 -19.70
C LEU A 171 21.32 -30.98 -19.36
N VAL A 172 20.08 -31.09 -18.88
CA VAL A 172 19.44 -32.36 -18.52
C VAL A 172 19.28 -33.25 -19.77
N THR A 173 18.79 -32.67 -20.88
CA THR A 173 18.65 -33.40 -22.14
C THR A 173 19.99 -34.00 -22.63
N VAL A 174 21.06 -33.21 -22.62
CA VAL A 174 22.39 -33.69 -23.01
C VAL A 174 22.86 -34.79 -22.08
N LEU A 175 22.67 -34.61 -20.78
CA LEU A 175 23.07 -35.58 -19.77
C LEU A 175 22.33 -36.92 -19.95
N GLU A 176 21.00 -36.90 -20.14
CA GLU A 176 20.18 -38.09 -20.37
C GLU A 176 20.59 -38.85 -21.63
N ILE A 177 20.89 -38.15 -22.73
CA ILE A 177 21.34 -38.76 -23.98
C ILE A 177 22.74 -39.36 -23.82
N VAL A 178 23.68 -38.64 -23.20
CA VAL A 178 25.07 -39.10 -23.00
C VAL A 178 25.13 -40.33 -22.09
N LEU A 179 24.34 -40.30 -21.00
CA LEU A 179 24.26 -41.40 -20.04
C LEU A 179 23.37 -42.56 -20.54
N LYS A 180 22.72 -42.40 -21.70
CA LYS A 180 21.79 -43.38 -22.30
C LYS A 180 20.63 -43.78 -21.37
N VAL A 181 20.20 -42.87 -20.51
CA VAL A 181 19.08 -43.06 -19.57
C VAL A 181 17.74 -42.97 -20.30
N ALA A 182 17.64 -42.09 -21.31
CA ALA A 182 16.43 -41.88 -22.09
C ALA A 182 16.72 -41.97 -23.60
N THR A 183 15.68 -42.25 -24.40
CA THR A 183 15.74 -42.06 -25.85
C THR A 183 15.75 -40.59 -26.20
N VAL A 184 16.39 -40.20 -27.32
CA VAL A 184 16.46 -38.79 -27.76
C VAL A 184 15.08 -38.16 -27.81
N SER A 185 14.08 -38.89 -28.31
CA SER A 185 12.70 -38.41 -28.37
C SER A 185 12.13 -38.06 -26.98
N ARG A 186 12.33 -38.97 -26.01
CA ARG A 186 11.85 -38.76 -24.63
C ARG A 186 12.60 -37.61 -23.94
N ALA A 187 13.91 -37.52 -24.10
CA ALA A 187 14.71 -36.44 -23.51
C ALA A 187 14.30 -35.04 -24.04
N ILE A 188 14.09 -34.92 -25.34
CA ILE A 188 13.61 -33.63 -25.92
C ILE A 188 12.19 -33.33 -25.44
N HIS A 189 11.30 -34.32 -25.34
CA HIS A 189 9.95 -34.10 -24.81
C HIS A 189 9.97 -33.60 -23.36
N ALA A 190 10.77 -34.23 -22.49
CA ALA A 190 10.98 -33.74 -21.11
C ALA A 190 11.55 -32.32 -21.08
N ALA A 191 12.52 -32.00 -21.97
CA ALA A 191 13.05 -30.67 -22.10
C ALA A 191 11.98 -29.60 -22.45
N MET A 192 11.00 -29.95 -23.31
CA MET A 192 9.90 -29.03 -23.62
C MET A 192 9.01 -28.77 -22.39
N ILE A 193 8.79 -29.78 -21.55
CA ILE A 193 8.05 -29.61 -20.28
C ILE A 193 8.85 -28.72 -19.32
N VAL A 194 10.15 -28.97 -19.14
CA VAL A 194 11.04 -28.14 -18.31
C VAL A 194 11.03 -26.68 -18.76
N LEU A 195 11.13 -26.45 -20.08
CA LEU A 195 11.12 -25.13 -20.66
C LEU A 195 9.76 -24.42 -20.43
N PHE A 196 8.65 -25.12 -20.61
CA PHE A 196 7.32 -24.59 -20.31
C PHE A 196 7.18 -24.21 -18.84
N LEU A 197 7.56 -25.10 -17.93
CA LEU A 197 7.46 -24.87 -16.47
C LEU A 197 8.38 -23.76 -15.96
N SER A 198 9.42 -23.38 -16.71
CA SER A 198 10.27 -22.25 -16.37
C SER A 198 9.60 -20.89 -16.55
N THR A 199 8.44 -20.84 -17.22
CA THR A 199 7.67 -19.59 -17.36
C THR A 199 6.95 -19.26 -16.05
N PRO A 200 7.10 -18.05 -15.49
CA PRO A 200 6.51 -17.66 -14.21
C PRO A 200 5.08 -17.11 -14.32
N CYS A 201 4.27 -17.57 -15.30
CA CYS A 201 2.98 -16.97 -15.66
C CYS A 201 2.02 -16.79 -14.47
N ALA A 202 1.91 -17.80 -13.60
CA ALA A 202 1.04 -17.75 -12.42
C ALA A 202 1.43 -16.64 -11.43
N LEU A 203 2.74 -16.53 -11.14
CA LEU A 203 3.27 -15.58 -10.16
C LEU A 203 3.18 -14.14 -10.63
N LEU A 204 3.33 -13.92 -11.95
CA LEU A 204 3.25 -12.59 -12.55
C LEU A 204 1.86 -11.96 -12.45
N ILE A 205 0.83 -12.77 -12.23
CA ILE A 205 -0.56 -12.29 -12.15
C ILE A 205 -1.04 -12.30 -10.72
N SER A 206 -0.80 -13.39 -9.97
CA SER A 206 -1.34 -13.54 -8.62
C SER A 206 -0.75 -12.56 -7.62
N VAL A 207 0.57 -12.32 -7.65
CA VAL A 207 1.23 -11.41 -6.70
C VAL A 207 0.78 -9.96 -6.86
N PRO A 208 0.76 -9.37 -8.08
CA PRO A 208 0.19 -8.03 -8.27
C PRO A 208 -1.27 -7.93 -7.84
N LEU A 209 -2.09 -8.96 -8.11
CA LEU A 209 -3.49 -8.96 -7.70
C LEU A 209 -3.63 -8.98 -6.17
N VAL A 210 -2.74 -9.66 -5.44
CA VAL A 210 -2.72 -9.63 -3.97
C VAL A 210 -2.54 -8.18 -3.47
N TRP A 211 -1.53 -7.48 -3.96
CA TRP A 211 -1.28 -6.09 -3.57
C TRP A 211 -2.41 -5.16 -3.98
N TYR A 212 -2.93 -5.31 -5.19
CA TYR A 212 -4.07 -4.55 -5.67
C TYR A 212 -5.33 -4.77 -4.79
N SER A 213 -5.61 -6.03 -4.45
CA SER A 213 -6.71 -6.37 -3.54
C SER A 213 -6.52 -5.75 -2.15
N ALA A 214 -5.29 -5.79 -1.63
CA ALA A 214 -4.94 -5.25 -0.32
C ALA A 214 -5.09 -3.72 -0.26
N VAL A 215 -4.59 -3.00 -1.26
CA VAL A 215 -4.72 -1.53 -1.32
C VAL A 215 -6.19 -1.10 -1.36
N ASN A 216 -7.01 -1.79 -2.15
CA ASN A 216 -8.45 -1.49 -2.20
C ASN A 216 -9.19 -1.94 -0.91
N GLY A 217 -8.70 -2.98 -0.23
CA GLY A 217 -9.19 -3.38 1.09
C GLY A 217 -8.89 -2.34 2.16
N ALA A 218 -7.67 -1.78 2.16
CA ALA A 218 -7.21 -0.76 3.10
C ALA A 218 -8.07 0.52 3.05
N TYR A 219 -8.55 0.90 1.88
CA TYR A 219 -9.45 2.03 1.70
C TYR A 219 -10.72 1.93 2.58
N ARG A 220 -11.24 0.72 2.77
CA ARG A 220 -12.42 0.47 3.63
C ARG A 220 -12.11 0.59 5.13
N CYS A 221 -10.84 0.64 5.49
CA CYS A 221 -10.34 0.75 6.86
C CYS A 221 -9.64 2.10 7.10
N ASP A 222 -10.09 3.15 6.42
CA ASP A 222 -9.61 4.52 6.62
C ASP A 222 -8.13 4.75 6.25
N VAL A 223 -7.54 3.84 5.46
CA VAL A 223 -6.16 3.96 4.97
C VAL A 223 -6.12 3.96 3.44
N LEU A 224 -5.67 5.04 2.87
CA LEU A 224 -5.58 5.24 1.43
C LEU A 224 -4.11 5.19 1.00
N PHE A 225 -3.76 4.23 0.17
CA PHE A 225 -2.42 4.12 -0.40
C PHE A 225 -2.38 4.71 -1.80
N ARG A 226 -1.41 5.58 -2.06
CA ARG A 226 -1.18 6.13 -3.40
C ARG A 226 -0.81 5.05 -4.43
N SER A 227 -0.11 4.01 -4.00
CA SER A 227 0.33 2.91 -4.86
C SER A 227 0.52 1.61 -4.09
N CYS A 228 0.48 0.48 -4.81
CA CYS A 228 0.89 -0.82 -4.24
C CYS A 228 2.36 -0.80 -3.75
N ARG A 229 3.19 0.06 -4.33
CA ARG A 229 4.59 0.23 -3.93
C ARG A 229 4.69 0.87 -2.55
N SER A 230 3.90 1.91 -2.26
CA SER A 230 3.87 2.58 -0.96
C SER A 230 3.44 1.61 0.14
N MET A 231 2.40 0.80 -0.09
CA MET A 231 1.98 -0.23 0.86
C MET A 231 3.09 -1.28 1.10
N ARG A 232 3.73 -1.76 0.04
CA ARG A 232 4.82 -2.74 0.16
C ARG A 232 6.03 -2.17 0.91
N ALA A 233 6.33 -0.90 0.71
CA ALA A 233 7.46 -0.21 1.34
C ALA A 233 7.31 -0.14 2.86
N LEU A 234 6.08 -0.17 3.40
CA LEU A 234 5.84 -0.24 4.85
C LEU A 234 6.52 -1.43 5.54
N ASN A 235 6.72 -2.53 4.84
CA ASN A 235 7.43 -3.70 5.39
C ASN A 235 8.91 -3.43 5.71
N ALA A 236 9.50 -2.41 5.09
CA ALA A 236 10.88 -2.01 5.29
C ALA A 236 11.03 -0.84 6.28
N VAL A 237 9.93 -0.28 6.78
CA VAL A 237 9.95 0.82 7.75
C VAL A 237 10.55 0.34 9.08
N ARG A 238 11.60 1.03 9.53
CA ARG A 238 12.27 0.79 10.80
C ARG A 238 12.39 2.05 11.66
N ALA A 239 12.21 3.21 11.05
CA ALA A 239 12.15 4.49 11.74
C ALA A 239 10.84 5.21 11.41
N VAL A 240 10.23 5.83 12.41
CA VAL A 240 9.00 6.62 12.25
C VAL A 240 9.21 7.98 12.91
N ALA A 241 9.01 9.03 12.14
CA ALA A 241 9.02 10.41 12.61
C ALA A 241 7.58 10.93 12.65
N VAL A 242 7.04 11.16 13.84
CA VAL A 242 5.67 11.64 14.04
C VAL A 242 5.70 13.14 14.27
N ASP A 243 5.02 13.90 13.42
CA ASP A 243 4.78 15.31 13.64
C ASP A 243 3.39 15.49 14.25
N GLU A 244 3.38 15.80 15.54
CA GLU A 244 2.13 16.09 16.24
C GLU A 244 1.48 17.38 15.73
N GLY A 245 2.24 18.16 14.95
CA GLY A 245 1.84 19.41 14.39
C GLY A 245 1.23 20.34 15.47
N LYS A 246 0.42 21.38 15.06
CA LYS A 246 -0.40 22.21 15.97
C LYS A 246 -1.77 21.55 16.25
N GLY A 247 -1.88 20.28 16.69
CA GLY A 247 -3.06 19.42 16.80
C GLY A 247 -4.28 20.08 17.44
N ASP A 248 -5.36 20.10 16.68
CA ASP A 248 -6.69 20.50 17.15
C ASP A 248 -7.44 19.37 17.88
N SER A 249 -6.87 18.18 17.93
CA SER A 249 -7.57 16.96 18.34
C SER A 249 -7.88 16.87 19.85
N GLN A 250 -7.07 17.51 20.69
CA GLN A 250 -7.43 17.66 22.10
C GLN A 250 -7.07 19.06 22.61
N LEU A 251 -8.04 19.69 23.28
CA LEU A 251 -7.82 20.96 23.93
C LEU A 251 -6.85 20.78 25.09
N PRO A 252 -5.89 21.70 25.31
CA PRO A 252 -5.08 21.69 26.52
C PRO A 252 -5.99 21.72 27.75
N LYS A 253 -5.58 21.00 28.80
CA LYS A 253 -6.36 20.95 30.04
C LYS A 253 -5.89 22.03 30.99
N VAL A 254 -6.82 22.78 31.56
CA VAL A 254 -6.52 23.69 32.68
C VAL A 254 -6.20 22.84 33.94
N ILE A 255 -4.96 22.95 34.42
CA ILE A 255 -4.48 22.19 35.59
C ILE A 255 -4.49 23.02 36.88
N SER A 256 -4.30 24.34 36.79
CA SER A 256 -4.28 25.20 37.95
C SER A 256 -4.68 26.63 37.56
N VAL A 257 -5.44 27.24 38.44
CA VAL A 257 -5.81 28.67 38.36
C VAL A 257 -5.32 29.36 39.60
N LYS A 258 -4.40 30.32 39.46
CA LYS A 258 -3.87 31.10 40.57
C LYS A 258 -4.27 32.55 40.42
N SER A 259 -4.96 33.09 41.36
CA SER A 259 -5.42 34.49 41.39
C SER A 259 -4.70 35.27 42.50
N SER A 260 -4.42 36.52 42.23
CA SER A 260 -3.84 37.47 43.19
C SER A 260 -4.88 38.26 43.98
N GLN A 261 -6.05 38.51 43.37
CA GLN A 261 -7.06 39.40 43.95
C GLN A 261 -8.49 38.85 43.90
N LEU A 262 -8.75 37.84 43.06
CA LEU A 262 -10.05 37.21 42.84
C LEU A 262 -10.10 35.82 43.39
N THR A 263 -11.25 35.19 43.44
CA THR A 263 -11.31 33.74 43.62
C THR A 263 -10.86 33.03 42.35
N PRO A 264 -10.28 31.81 42.40
CA PRO A 264 -9.87 31.08 41.19
C PRO A 264 -11.02 30.90 40.17
N GLU A 265 -12.24 30.66 40.67
CA GLU A 265 -13.44 30.50 39.84
C GLU A 265 -13.83 31.82 39.16
N ALA A 266 -13.73 32.96 39.86
CA ALA A 266 -14.02 34.26 39.27
C ALA A 266 -12.96 34.68 38.19
N LEU A 267 -11.69 34.33 38.45
CA LEU A 267 -10.62 34.51 37.43
C LEU A 267 -10.86 33.67 36.19
N LEU A 268 -11.24 32.37 36.38
CA LEU A 268 -11.54 31.48 35.26
C LEU A 268 -12.79 31.98 34.48
N GLN A 269 -13.84 32.45 35.18
CA GLN A 269 -15.01 33.05 34.55
C GLN A 269 -14.65 34.27 33.71
N LEU A 270 -13.84 35.15 34.26
CA LEU A 270 -13.39 36.35 33.56
C LEU A 270 -12.59 36.01 32.31
N ALA A 271 -11.67 35.06 32.43
CA ALA A 271 -10.88 34.58 31.31
C ALA A 271 -11.75 33.89 30.24
N ALA A 272 -12.70 33.04 30.64
CA ALA A 272 -13.59 32.34 29.71
C ALA A 272 -14.50 33.33 28.97
N ASN A 273 -15.02 34.34 29.65
CA ASN A 273 -15.79 35.42 28.98
C ASN A 273 -14.93 36.17 27.98
N ALA A 274 -13.70 36.55 28.32
CA ALA A 274 -12.80 37.27 27.40
C ALA A 274 -12.40 36.40 26.21
N GLU A 275 -12.02 35.17 26.44
CA GLU A 275 -11.57 34.21 25.43
C GLU A 275 -12.70 33.70 24.51
N SER A 276 -13.98 33.91 24.90
CA SER A 276 -15.13 33.57 24.04
C SER A 276 -15.14 34.30 22.69
N CYS A 277 -14.34 35.34 22.54
CA CYS A 277 -14.17 36.12 21.32
C CYS A 277 -13.07 35.58 20.40
N SER A 278 -12.30 34.60 20.83
CA SER A 278 -11.22 33.96 20.07
C SER A 278 -11.54 32.49 19.78
N ASN A 279 -11.09 32.02 18.62
CA ASN A 279 -11.16 30.61 18.25
C ASN A 279 -9.85 29.84 18.50
N SER A 280 -8.90 30.42 19.27
CA SER A 280 -7.64 29.79 19.60
C SER A 280 -7.86 28.50 20.42
N ARG A 281 -6.93 27.55 20.35
CA ARG A 281 -6.97 26.33 21.19
C ARG A 281 -7.01 26.65 22.69
N THR A 282 -6.26 27.67 23.09
CA THR A 282 -6.21 28.20 24.45
C THR A 282 -7.57 28.71 24.87
N ALA A 283 -8.21 29.50 24.03
CA ALA A 283 -9.53 30.07 24.25
C ALA A 283 -10.58 28.97 24.45
N ARG A 284 -10.62 28.00 23.54
CA ARG A 284 -11.54 26.85 23.65
C ARG A 284 -11.29 26.02 24.92
N ALA A 285 -10.02 25.85 25.31
CA ALA A 285 -9.66 25.11 26.53
C ALA A 285 -10.13 25.82 27.80
N ILE A 286 -9.93 27.14 27.88
CA ILE A 286 -10.35 27.95 29.01
C ILE A 286 -11.89 28.00 29.09
N CYS A 287 -12.57 28.20 27.95
CA CYS A 287 -14.03 28.17 27.89
C CYS A 287 -14.60 26.81 28.30
N ALA A 288 -13.99 25.69 27.86
CA ALA A 288 -14.41 24.35 28.23
C ALA A 288 -14.17 24.00 29.71
N ALA A 289 -13.17 24.60 30.33
CA ALA A 289 -12.86 24.40 31.76
C ALA A 289 -13.85 25.14 32.70
N TYR A 290 -14.51 26.19 32.19
CA TYR A 290 -15.51 26.93 32.95
C TYR A 290 -16.90 26.29 32.79
N SER A 291 -17.51 25.86 33.90
CA SER A 291 -18.80 25.16 33.91
C SER A 291 -20.02 26.10 33.95
N GLY A 292 -19.81 27.41 34.06
CA GLY A 292 -20.88 28.39 34.15
C GLY A 292 -21.27 28.99 32.80
N PRO A 293 -22.29 29.86 32.77
CA PRO A 293 -22.71 30.55 31.55
C PRO A 293 -21.65 31.58 31.13
N ILE A 294 -21.29 31.57 29.86
CA ILE A 294 -20.42 32.57 29.23
C ILE A 294 -21.29 33.80 28.87
N LEU A 295 -20.96 34.93 29.45
CA LEU A 295 -21.76 36.18 29.37
C LEU A 295 -21.22 37.12 28.29
N THR A 296 -21.43 36.77 27.02
CA THR A 296 -20.96 37.53 25.87
C THR A 296 -21.63 38.90 25.70
N GLN A 297 -22.79 39.09 26.29
CA GLN A 297 -23.58 40.33 26.19
C GLN A 297 -22.92 41.57 26.86
N TYR A 298 -21.98 41.35 27.77
CA TYR A 298 -21.24 42.41 28.46
C TYR A 298 -19.89 42.75 27.80
N LEU A 299 -19.56 42.05 26.71
CA LEU A 299 -18.30 42.23 26.00
C LEU A 299 -18.41 43.36 24.97
N SER A 300 -17.40 44.21 24.91
CA SER A 300 -17.28 45.26 23.92
C SER A 300 -15.81 45.42 23.47
N ARG A 301 -15.60 45.88 22.26
CA ARG A 301 -14.27 46.17 21.68
C ARG A 301 -13.30 44.97 21.82
N ALA A 302 -13.76 43.76 21.50
CA ALA A 302 -12.90 42.60 21.51
C ALA A 302 -11.89 42.65 20.34
N VAL A 303 -10.61 42.43 20.67
CA VAL A 303 -9.50 42.37 19.71
C VAL A 303 -8.74 41.09 20.01
N ASP A 304 -8.77 40.15 19.04
CA ASP A 304 -7.94 38.95 19.05
C ASP A 304 -6.56 39.32 18.47
N ILE A 305 -5.50 39.10 19.25
CA ILE A 305 -4.12 39.40 18.88
C ILE A 305 -3.45 38.04 18.60
N PRO A 306 -3.23 37.68 17.31
CA PRO A 306 -2.70 36.40 16.93
C PRO A 306 -1.44 36.04 17.72
N GLU A 307 -1.38 34.79 18.21
CA GLU A 307 -0.29 34.19 18.99
C GLU A 307 -0.02 34.84 20.37
N SER A 308 -0.69 35.94 20.71
CA SER A 308 -0.45 36.69 21.97
C SER A 308 -1.60 36.60 22.96
N GLY A 309 -2.86 36.62 22.49
CA GLY A 309 -4.05 36.53 23.34
C GLY A 309 -5.15 37.53 22.95
N VAL A 310 -6.06 37.82 23.87
CA VAL A 310 -7.26 38.63 23.64
C VAL A 310 -7.27 39.85 24.52
N GLU A 311 -7.67 41.00 23.96
CA GLU A 311 -8.03 42.21 24.70
C GLU A 311 -9.52 42.48 24.52
N VAL A 312 -10.25 42.61 25.59
CA VAL A 312 -11.69 42.86 25.59
C VAL A 312 -12.08 43.86 26.69
N TYR A 313 -13.16 44.60 26.48
CA TYR A 313 -13.74 45.44 27.51
C TYR A 313 -15.00 44.81 28.06
N ILE A 314 -15.00 44.51 29.36
CA ILE A 314 -16.15 44.00 30.11
C ILE A 314 -16.66 45.14 31.00
N GLU A 315 -17.91 45.56 30.80
CA GLU A 315 -18.51 46.69 31.53
C GLU A 315 -17.59 47.93 31.60
N SER A 316 -16.94 48.30 30.50
CA SER A 316 -15.98 49.42 30.38
C SER A 316 -14.61 49.17 31.04
N THR A 317 -14.37 48.06 31.64
CA THR A 317 -13.05 47.70 32.20
C THR A 317 -12.27 46.84 31.19
N ARG A 318 -11.04 47.24 30.88
CA ARG A 318 -10.16 46.49 30.00
C ARG A 318 -9.74 45.19 30.67
N VAL A 319 -9.88 44.06 29.97
CA VAL A 319 -9.40 42.74 30.39
C VAL A 319 -8.50 42.20 29.29
N CYS A 320 -7.27 41.80 29.65
CA CYS A 320 -6.35 41.13 28.74
C CYS A 320 -6.11 39.72 29.23
N VAL A 321 -6.18 38.75 28.32
CA VAL A 321 -5.91 37.33 28.58
C VAL A 321 -4.92 36.87 27.52
N GLY A 322 -3.76 36.33 27.92
CA GLY A 322 -2.76 35.89 26.95
C GLY A 322 -1.36 35.69 27.51
N THR A 323 -0.38 35.79 26.63
CA THR A 323 1.04 35.54 26.94
C THR A 323 1.65 36.66 27.80
N ARG A 324 2.86 36.39 28.32
CA ARG A 324 3.66 37.39 29.05
C ARG A 324 3.95 38.62 28.19
N GLU A 325 4.22 38.40 26.90
CA GLU A 325 4.52 39.45 25.93
C GLU A 325 3.33 40.39 25.77
N LEU A 326 2.11 39.84 25.74
CA LEU A 326 0.89 40.68 25.71
C LEU A 326 0.77 41.54 26.96
N MET A 327 1.04 40.99 28.14
CA MET A 327 0.98 41.74 29.40
C MET A 327 1.98 42.90 29.41
N ILE A 328 3.21 42.66 28.97
CA ILE A 328 4.26 43.68 28.83
C ILE A 328 3.83 44.78 27.84
N LEU A 329 3.30 44.37 26.67
CA LEU A 329 2.81 45.30 25.65
C LEU A 329 1.69 46.20 26.16
N LYS A 330 0.87 45.68 27.08
CA LYS A 330 -0.25 46.42 27.68
C LYS A 330 0.11 47.16 28.99
N GLY A 331 1.38 47.15 29.39
CA GLY A 331 1.87 47.86 30.57
C GLY A 331 1.50 47.19 31.90
N VAL A 332 1.20 45.90 31.88
CA VAL A 332 0.87 45.12 33.08
C VAL A 332 2.14 44.50 33.67
N ASP A 333 2.46 44.79 34.90
CA ASP A 333 3.60 44.21 35.59
C ASP A 333 3.21 42.89 36.28
N ILE A 334 3.90 41.80 35.91
CA ILE A 334 3.68 40.49 36.49
C ILE A 334 4.70 40.29 37.65
N PRO A 335 4.28 39.97 38.87
CA PRO A 335 5.21 39.71 39.97
C PRO A 335 6.17 38.58 39.65
N ASP A 336 7.46 38.71 39.97
CA ASP A 336 8.49 37.68 39.71
C ASP A 336 8.13 36.32 40.32
N ALA A 337 7.46 36.30 41.45
CA ALA A 337 6.97 35.06 42.12
C ALA A 337 5.90 34.33 41.27
N ASP A 338 5.26 34.99 40.33
CA ASP A 338 4.23 34.41 39.45
C ASP A 338 4.74 34.08 38.05
N LEU A 339 5.97 34.45 37.72
CA LEU A 339 6.62 34.01 36.51
C LEU A 339 6.84 32.49 36.61
N THR A 340 6.31 31.78 35.62
CA THR A 340 6.37 30.32 35.56
C THR A 340 6.69 29.92 34.14
N ASP A 341 7.65 29.00 33.98
CA ASP A 341 7.93 28.40 32.69
C ASP A 341 6.82 27.39 32.35
N GLY A 342 6.52 27.25 31.06
CA GLY A 342 5.51 26.32 30.57
C GLY A 342 4.35 27.00 29.84
N TYR A 343 3.22 26.29 29.72
CA TYR A 343 2.03 26.80 29.02
C TYR A 343 1.15 27.59 30.00
N VAL A 344 1.44 28.88 30.10
CA VAL A 344 0.79 29.78 31.06
C VAL A 344 0.06 30.90 30.33
N VAL A 345 -1.17 31.16 30.74
CA VAL A 345 -1.98 32.28 30.32
C VAL A 345 -2.13 33.24 31.49
N TYR A 346 -1.75 34.50 31.27
CA TYR A 346 -1.85 35.57 32.25
C TYR A 346 -3.13 36.37 32.04
N VAL A 347 -3.72 36.81 33.12
CA VAL A 347 -4.96 37.61 33.11
C VAL A 347 -4.72 38.91 33.80
N SER A 348 -5.17 40.03 33.18
CA SER A 348 -5.15 41.35 33.81
C SER A 348 -6.51 42.03 33.74
N VAL A 349 -6.78 42.87 34.71
CA VAL A 349 -7.97 43.74 34.79
C VAL A 349 -7.50 45.17 34.92
N GLY A 350 -7.84 46.00 33.93
CA GLY A 350 -7.25 47.33 33.79
C GLY A 350 -5.74 47.24 33.51
N GLU A 351 -4.95 47.86 34.39
CA GLU A 351 -3.49 47.84 34.37
C GLU A 351 -2.90 46.95 35.47
N GLN A 352 -3.76 46.17 36.14
CA GLN A 352 -3.34 45.33 37.25
C GLN A 352 -3.34 43.87 36.89
N TYR A 353 -2.31 43.14 37.29
CA TYR A 353 -2.24 41.70 37.20
C TYR A 353 -3.27 41.04 38.11
N ALA A 354 -4.12 40.17 37.53
CA ALA A 354 -5.19 39.48 38.24
C ALA A 354 -4.85 38.05 38.61
N GLY A 355 -4.04 37.37 37.80
CA GLY A 355 -3.64 36.02 38.03
C GLY A 355 -3.15 35.26 36.79
N LYS A 356 -2.93 33.96 36.94
CA LYS A 356 -2.47 33.07 35.88
C LYS A 356 -3.26 31.78 35.82
N ILE A 357 -3.38 31.24 34.63
CA ILE A 357 -3.99 29.94 34.33
C ILE A 357 -2.90 29.04 33.78
N LEU A 358 -2.62 27.92 34.43
CA LEU A 358 -1.70 26.91 33.92
C LEU A 358 -2.48 25.89 33.06
N LEU A 359 -2.00 25.67 31.85
CA LEU A 359 -2.51 24.64 30.96
C LEU A 359 -1.46 23.56 30.77
N GLN A 360 -1.92 22.36 30.47
CA GLN A 360 -1.09 21.24 30.10
C GLN A 360 -1.59 20.64 28.79
N GLU A 361 -0.68 20.40 27.87
CA GLU A 361 -0.99 19.63 26.67
C GLU A 361 -1.41 18.22 27.07
N VAL A 362 -2.52 17.76 26.53
CA VAL A 362 -3.02 16.40 26.78
C VAL A 362 -2.55 15.52 25.65
N VAL A 363 -1.72 14.52 25.96
CA VAL A 363 -1.40 13.45 25.02
C VAL A 363 -2.60 12.50 24.96
N GLN A 364 -3.01 12.12 23.77
CA GLN A 364 -4.04 11.09 23.61
C GLN A 364 -3.64 9.83 24.36
N SER A 365 -4.52 9.30 25.22
CA SER A 365 -4.27 8.09 26.00
C SER A 365 -3.87 6.89 25.14
N ASP A 366 -4.32 6.88 23.89
CA ASP A 366 -4.15 5.79 22.94
C ASP A 366 -2.85 5.88 22.10
N THR A 367 -2.15 7.03 22.16
CA THR A 367 -0.86 7.21 21.45
C THR A 367 0.22 6.29 22.02
N LYS A 368 0.30 6.15 23.34
CA LYS A 368 1.30 5.30 24.01
C LYS A 368 1.19 3.81 23.64
N PRO A 369 -0.01 3.19 23.66
CA PRO A 369 -0.19 1.83 23.16
C PRO A 369 0.13 1.69 21.68
N ALA A 370 -0.27 2.64 20.82
CA ALA A 370 0.02 2.62 19.39
C ALA A 370 1.53 2.67 19.09
N LEU A 371 2.30 3.51 19.79
CA LEU A 371 3.77 3.54 19.68
C LEU A 371 4.42 2.24 20.16
N LYS A 372 3.86 1.59 21.18
CA LYS A 372 4.32 0.27 21.62
C LYS A 372 4.08 -0.80 20.55
N GLU A 373 2.96 -0.72 19.85
CA GLU A 373 2.63 -1.61 18.73
C GLU A 373 3.59 -1.41 17.57
N LEU A 374 3.91 -0.17 17.19
CA LEU A 374 4.94 0.12 16.18
C LEU A 374 6.28 -0.55 16.51
N ARG A 375 6.69 -0.51 17.78
CA ARG A 375 7.91 -1.21 18.22
C ARG A 375 7.81 -2.72 18.10
N ALA A 376 6.65 -3.30 18.40
CA ALA A 376 6.40 -4.73 18.25
C ALA A 376 6.45 -5.17 16.78
N LEU A 377 6.10 -4.27 15.85
CA LEU A 377 6.18 -4.48 14.40
C LEU A 377 7.59 -4.27 13.82
N GLY A 378 8.57 -3.93 14.67
CA GLY A 378 9.98 -3.83 14.26
C GLY A 378 10.47 -2.41 13.99
N VAL A 379 9.72 -1.38 14.38
CA VAL A 379 10.20 0.01 14.35
C VAL A 379 11.17 0.21 15.50
N HIS A 380 12.42 0.53 15.19
CA HIS A 380 13.49 0.70 16.19
C HIS A 380 13.61 2.13 16.67
N THR A 381 13.39 3.11 15.81
CA THR A 381 13.56 4.52 16.11
C THR A 381 12.23 5.26 15.98
N ILE A 382 11.83 5.94 17.05
CA ILE A 382 10.64 6.80 17.08
C ILE A 382 11.07 8.23 17.40
N THR A 383 10.86 9.13 16.47
CA THR A 383 11.15 10.56 16.58
C THR A 383 9.84 11.32 16.71
N LEU A 384 9.75 12.23 17.67
CA LEU A 384 8.60 13.11 17.85
C LEU A 384 8.98 14.55 17.55
N PHE A 385 8.21 15.20 16.68
CA PHE A 385 8.22 16.65 16.48
C PHE A 385 7.02 17.26 17.18
N SER A 386 7.25 18.24 18.04
CA SER A 386 6.19 18.93 18.74
C SER A 386 6.37 20.45 18.65
N ASN A 387 5.27 21.20 18.57
CA ASN A 387 5.29 22.66 18.60
C ASN A 387 5.16 23.24 20.03
N ALA A 388 4.99 22.38 21.04
CA ALA A 388 4.93 22.78 22.46
C ALA A 388 6.31 23.13 23.03
N SER A 389 6.34 23.73 24.23
CA SER A 389 7.60 24.05 24.90
C SER A 389 8.30 22.80 25.44
N ASN A 390 9.64 22.82 25.52
CA ASN A 390 10.46 21.69 25.89
C ASN A 390 10.03 21.01 27.22
N ASP A 391 9.60 21.79 28.22
CA ASP A 391 9.36 21.25 29.58
C ASP A 391 8.05 20.46 29.68
N SER A 392 6.99 20.91 29.00
CA SER A 392 5.70 20.21 29.01
C SER A 392 5.70 18.94 28.16
N VAL A 393 6.56 18.86 27.14
CA VAL A 393 6.63 17.72 26.21
C VAL A 393 7.69 16.72 26.63
N ALA A 394 8.75 17.13 27.34
CA ALA A 394 9.82 16.24 27.77
C ALA A 394 9.31 15.14 28.74
N GLU A 395 8.35 15.47 29.60
CA GLU A 395 7.71 14.50 30.48
C GLU A 395 6.84 13.52 29.71
N ASN A 396 6.05 14.01 28.75
CA ASN A 396 5.22 13.20 27.86
C ASN A 396 6.07 12.32 26.93
N ALA A 397 7.18 12.82 26.39
CA ALA A 397 8.08 12.04 25.54
C ALA A 397 8.73 10.88 26.28
N LYS A 398 9.09 11.06 27.55
CA LYS A 398 9.57 9.96 28.42
C LYS A 398 8.49 8.91 28.65
N GLU A 399 7.25 9.34 28.86
CA GLU A 399 6.10 8.44 28.96
C GLU A 399 5.84 7.67 27.67
N LEU A 400 5.96 8.33 26.52
CA LEU A 400 5.77 7.75 25.19
C LEU A 400 6.94 6.85 24.75
N LYS A 401 8.08 6.90 25.49
CA LYS A 401 9.32 6.19 25.14
C LYS A 401 9.82 6.52 23.73
N ALA A 402 9.71 7.78 23.31
CA ALA A 402 10.33 8.25 22.08
C ALA A 402 11.85 8.29 22.23
N ASP A 403 12.58 7.97 21.15
CA ASP A 403 14.05 7.97 21.15
C ASP A 403 14.58 9.38 20.98
N HIS A 404 13.91 10.19 20.13
CA HIS A 404 14.26 11.57 19.86
C HIS A 404 13.04 12.47 20.01
N LEU A 405 13.24 13.63 20.63
CA LEU A 405 12.23 14.67 20.75
C LEU A 405 12.80 16.00 20.26
N TYR A 406 12.09 16.61 19.31
CA TYR A 406 12.43 17.92 18.77
C TYR A 406 11.24 18.87 18.94
N CYS A 407 11.46 19.96 19.71
CA CYS A 407 10.43 20.96 19.97
C CYS A 407 10.66 22.22 19.14
N LYS A 408 9.58 22.87 18.69
CA LYS A 408 9.58 24.17 18.00
C LYS A 408 10.57 24.26 16.83
N ARG A 409 10.66 23.21 16.02
CA ARG A 409 11.52 23.20 14.83
C ARG A 409 10.81 23.79 13.62
N SER A 410 11.52 24.61 12.87
CA SER A 410 11.06 25.10 11.55
C SER A 410 11.00 23.97 10.53
N GLY A 411 10.27 24.15 9.42
CA GLY A 411 10.21 23.15 8.35
C GLY A 411 11.59 22.76 7.83
N ALA A 412 12.48 23.73 7.58
CA ALA A 412 13.84 23.47 7.10
C ALA A 412 14.70 22.66 8.10
N GLU A 413 14.54 22.93 9.40
CA GLU A 413 15.24 22.14 10.43
C GLU A 413 14.69 20.71 10.52
N LYS A 414 13.37 20.51 10.34
CA LYS A 414 12.77 19.17 10.30
C LYS A 414 13.32 18.37 9.13
N GLU A 415 13.37 18.97 7.93
CA GLU A 415 13.94 18.36 6.74
C GLU A 415 15.40 17.93 6.94
N GLN A 416 16.20 18.78 7.56
CA GLN A 416 17.60 18.46 7.87
C GLN A 416 17.71 17.27 8.84
N ILE A 417 16.85 17.20 9.84
CA ILE A 417 16.80 16.09 10.81
C ILE A 417 16.37 14.79 10.12
N LEU A 418 15.34 14.85 9.26
CA LEU A 418 14.86 13.69 8.50
C LEU A 418 15.95 13.16 7.58
N SER A 419 16.64 14.03 6.82
CA SER A 419 17.76 13.64 5.95
C SER A 419 18.86 12.92 6.73
N GLN A 420 19.25 13.45 7.91
CA GLN A 420 20.25 12.80 8.76
C GLN A 420 19.78 11.44 9.28
N GLN A 421 18.50 11.29 9.57
CA GLN A 421 17.96 10.01 10.02
C GLN A 421 17.96 8.97 8.91
N VAL A 422 17.59 9.36 7.67
CA VAL A 422 17.68 8.47 6.50
C VAL A 422 19.11 8.02 6.25
N GLU A 423 20.11 8.93 6.34
CA GLU A 423 21.52 8.59 6.17
C GLU A 423 22.05 7.61 7.24
N ASN A 424 21.45 7.60 8.43
CA ASN A 424 21.85 6.72 9.53
C ASN A 424 21.16 5.35 9.51
N LEU A 425 20.19 5.12 8.61
CA LEU A 425 19.54 3.82 8.46
C LEU A 425 20.43 2.83 7.72
N SER A 426 20.23 1.55 8.01
CA SER A 426 20.91 0.46 7.30
C SER A 426 20.36 0.29 5.88
N ASP A 427 21.14 -0.29 4.97
CA ASP A 427 20.71 -0.57 3.60
C ASP A 427 19.38 -1.36 3.57
N GLY A 428 18.37 -0.78 2.94
CA GLY A 428 17.04 -1.39 2.79
C GLY A 428 16.06 -1.09 3.93
N GLU A 429 16.44 -0.34 4.95
CA GLU A 429 15.54 0.21 5.96
C GLU A 429 14.99 1.56 5.50
N LEU A 430 13.74 1.87 5.86
CA LEU A 430 13.06 3.09 5.43
C LEU A 430 12.61 3.92 6.63
N LEU A 431 12.62 5.25 6.45
CA LEU A 431 12.04 6.23 7.35
C LEU A 431 10.64 6.61 6.86
N LEU A 432 9.66 6.53 7.74
CA LEU A 432 8.31 7.04 7.51
C LEU A 432 8.13 8.36 8.27
N TYR A 433 7.78 9.43 7.57
CA TYR A 433 7.34 10.68 8.16
C TYR A 433 5.80 10.70 8.23
N TYR A 434 5.26 10.85 9.43
CA TYR A 434 3.83 10.87 9.70
C TYR A 434 3.39 12.25 10.19
N ASP A 435 2.82 13.04 9.29
CA ASP A 435 2.20 14.32 9.63
C ASP A 435 0.74 14.13 10.02
N ARG A 436 0.43 14.34 11.28
CA ARG A 436 -0.94 14.23 11.82
C ARG A 436 -1.87 15.35 11.37
N ARG A 437 -1.42 16.29 10.55
CA ARG A 437 -2.21 17.48 10.23
C ARG A 437 -2.40 17.79 8.80
N CYS A 438 -1.64 17.21 7.91
CA CYS A 438 -1.59 17.62 6.52
C CYS A 438 -1.69 19.16 6.34
N THR A 439 -0.84 19.89 7.04
CA THR A 439 -0.72 21.33 6.80
C THR A 439 -0.19 21.50 5.40
N ALA A 440 -0.99 22.14 4.55
CA ALA A 440 -0.79 22.43 3.15
C ALA A 440 0.69 22.40 2.72
N HIS A 441 0.96 21.53 1.75
CA HIS A 441 2.24 21.31 1.06
C HIS A 441 3.39 20.75 1.88
N PRO A 442 3.51 19.47 1.94
CA PRO A 442 4.84 18.92 1.83
C PRO A 442 5.23 18.94 0.35
N GLU A 443 6.05 19.84 -0.06
CA GLU A 443 7.12 19.48 -0.97
C GLU A 443 7.66 18.18 -0.36
N HIS A 444 7.77 17.10 -1.13
CA HIS A 444 8.17 15.78 -0.64
C HIS A 444 9.16 15.88 0.51
N SER A 445 8.84 15.30 1.65
CA SER A 445 9.77 15.31 2.77
C SER A 445 11.03 14.54 2.39
N SER A 446 12.14 14.79 3.08
CA SER A 446 13.37 14.02 2.90
C SER A 446 13.26 12.58 3.43
N ALA A 447 12.08 12.16 3.91
CA ALA A 447 11.79 10.79 4.30
C ALA A 447 11.56 9.90 3.07
N ASP A 448 11.68 8.58 3.25
CA ASP A 448 11.44 7.60 2.19
C ASP A 448 9.95 7.40 1.89
N LEU A 449 9.10 7.62 2.89
CA LEU A 449 7.64 7.54 2.81
C LEU A 449 6.99 8.66 3.61
N ASP A 450 5.92 9.21 3.06
CA ASP A 450 5.09 10.22 3.70
C ASP A 450 3.69 9.70 4.01
N ALA A 451 3.25 9.87 5.25
CA ALA A 451 1.88 9.60 5.68
C ALA A 451 1.26 10.88 6.27
N CYS A 452 0.02 11.15 5.92
CA CYS A 452 -0.71 12.27 6.52
C CYS A 452 -2.17 11.96 6.80
N VAL A 453 -2.78 12.73 7.71
CA VAL A 453 -4.21 12.66 8.03
C VAL A 453 -4.95 13.71 7.19
N ILE A 454 -5.98 13.28 6.46
CA ILE A 454 -6.82 14.18 5.65
C ILE A 454 -7.80 14.90 6.60
N PRO A 455 -7.92 16.22 6.55
CA PRO A 455 -8.98 16.97 7.26
C PRO A 455 -10.36 16.61 6.66
N GLU A 456 -11.39 16.46 7.51
CA GLU A 456 -12.75 16.04 7.12
C GLU A 456 -13.44 16.96 6.09
N GLU A 457 -12.98 18.20 5.91
CA GLU A 457 -13.62 19.22 5.06
C GLU A 457 -12.74 19.70 3.88
N SER A 458 -11.64 19.02 3.55
CA SER A 458 -10.76 19.52 2.49
C SER A 458 -10.98 18.82 1.15
N ASP A 459 -11.29 19.62 0.11
CA ASP A 459 -11.28 19.22 -1.30
C ASP A 459 -9.85 19.23 -1.91
N GLU A 460 -8.81 19.45 -1.11
CA GLU A 460 -7.44 19.58 -1.60
C GLU A 460 -6.80 18.20 -1.84
N ARG A 461 -6.04 18.11 -2.93
CA ARG A 461 -5.26 16.90 -3.24
C ARG A 461 -3.95 16.92 -2.46
N PHE A 462 -3.78 15.95 -1.60
CA PHE A 462 -2.55 15.77 -0.82
C PHE A 462 -1.59 14.82 -1.57
N ASP A 463 -0.31 15.18 -1.61
CA ASP A 463 0.72 14.44 -2.34
C ASP A 463 1.56 13.55 -1.38
N ALA A 464 0.90 12.82 -0.49
CA ALA A 464 1.52 11.84 0.38
C ALA A 464 1.35 10.41 -0.16
N ASP A 465 2.24 9.50 0.25
CA ASP A 465 2.20 8.08 -0.11
C ASP A 465 1.05 7.33 0.56
N ILE A 466 0.72 7.75 1.78
CA ILE A 466 -0.30 7.15 2.64
C ILE A 466 -1.18 8.27 3.20
N LEU A 467 -2.47 8.16 2.96
CA LEU A 467 -3.45 9.09 3.48
C LEU A 467 -4.35 8.39 4.49
N LEU A 468 -4.49 8.94 5.68
CA LEU A 468 -5.34 8.44 6.75
C LEU A 468 -6.56 9.34 6.87
N THR A 469 -7.76 8.77 6.90
CA THR A 469 -9.01 9.55 6.96
C THR A 469 -9.42 9.90 8.39
N SER A 470 -8.76 9.32 9.40
CA SER A 470 -9.00 9.64 10.79
C SER A 470 -7.69 9.86 11.57
N GLN A 471 -7.80 10.51 12.73
CA GLN A 471 -6.68 10.76 13.62
C GLN A 471 -6.42 9.61 14.61
N ASP A 472 -7.00 8.41 14.36
CA ASP A 472 -6.78 7.26 15.21
C ASP A 472 -5.30 6.84 15.20
N PRO A 473 -4.61 6.84 16.36
CA PRO A 473 -3.20 6.49 16.43
C PRO A 473 -2.88 5.05 16.00
N TYR A 474 -3.89 4.16 15.98
CA TYR A 474 -3.72 2.75 15.61
C TYR A 474 -3.73 2.50 14.11
N LEU A 475 -4.22 3.44 13.28
CA LEU A 475 -4.26 3.25 11.82
C LEU A 475 -2.89 2.99 11.21
N LEU A 476 -1.86 3.67 11.70
CA LEU A 476 -0.51 3.46 11.18
C LEU A 476 0.08 2.09 11.56
N PRO A 477 0.04 1.64 12.84
CA PRO A 477 0.39 0.26 13.19
C PRO A 477 -0.40 -0.79 12.39
N GLU A 478 -1.71 -0.62 12.25
CA GLU A 478 -2.57 -1.53 11.48
C GLU A 478 -2.16 -1.59 10.01
N ALA A 479 -1.81 -0.45 9.41
CA ALA A 479 -1.33 -0.39 8.03
C ALA A 479 -0.02 -1.18 7.84
N ILE A 480 0.93 -1.05 8.79
CA ILE A 480 2.20 -1.78 8.77
C ILE A 480 1.97 -3.29 8.98
N GLU A 481 1.14 -3.68 9.96
CA GLU A 481 0.81 -5.08 10.21
C GLU A 481 0.16 -5.72 8.99
N THR A 482 -0.75 -4.99 8.35
CA THR A 482 -1.43 -5.47 7.15
C THR A 482 -0.49 -5.63 5.97
N ALA A 483 0.43 -4.70 5.75
CA ALA A 483 1.44 -4.85 4.72
C ALA A 483 2.29 -6.12 4.94
N GLY A 484 2.62 -6.44 6.20
CA GLY A 484 3.31 -7.68 6.57
C GLY A 484 2.49 -8.94 6.28
N TRP A 485 1.20 -8.92 6.58
CA TRP A 485 0.29 -10.03 6.28
C TRP A 485 0.14 -10.25 4.76
N VAL A 486 0.01 -9.18 3.98
CA VAL A 486 -0.07 -9.22 2.51
C VAL A 486 1.20 -9.81 1.91
N GLU A 487 2.38 -9.42 2.40
CA GLU A 487 3.65 -10.03 1.99
C GLU A 487 3.69 -11.53 2.34
N GLY A 488 3.08 -11.95 3.45
CA GLY A 488 2.88 -13.35 3.82
C GLY A 488 2.08 -14.12 2.77
N ILE A 489 0.95 -13.56 2.31
CA ILE A 489 0.15 -14.14 1.22
C ILE A 489 0.97 -14.25 -0.07
N CYS A 490 1.74 -13.23 -0.42
CA CYS A 490 2.62 -13.28 -1.59
C CYS A 490 3.64 -14.42 -1.50
N ARG A 491 4.22 -14.66 -0.31
CA ARG A 491 5.14 -15.80 -0.08
C ARG A 491 4.43 -17.14 -0.18
N GLU A 492 3.20 -17.25 0.33
CA GLU A 492 2.38 -18.48 0.16
C GLU A 492 2.14 -18.77 -1.32
N HIS A 493 1.76 -17.77 -2.12
CA HIS A 493 1.57 -17.94 -3.57
C HIS A 493 2.86 -18.37 -4.28
N LEU A 494 3.98 -17.75 -3.92
CA LEU A 494 5.29 -18.14 -4.44
C LEU A 494 5.63 -19.59 -4.08
N ALA A 495 5.43 -19.98 -2.83
CA ALA A 495 5.69 -21.33 -2.36
C ALA A 495 4.82 -22.37 -3.10
N ILE A 496 3.51 -22.13 -3.24
CA ILE A 496 2.60 -23.00 -4.00
C ILE A 496 3.08 -23.14 -5.44
N GLY A 497 3.38 -22.04 -6.11
CA GLY A 497 3.87 -22.06 -7.49
C GLY A 497 5.16 -22.85 -7.65
N VAL A 498 6.13 -22.67 -6.74
CA VAL A 498 7.40 -23.42 -6.77
C VAL A 498 7.19 -24.90 -6.50
N VAL A 499 6.40 -25.28 -5.48
CA VAL A 499 6.13 -26.69 -5.13
C VAL A 499 5.47 -27.41 -6.29
N VAL A 500 4.43 -26.82 -6.91
CA VAL A 500 3.75 -27.44 -8.06
C VAL A 500 4.73 -27.62 -9.23
N LYS A 501 5.55 -26.62 -9.54
CA LYS A 501 6.52 -26.70 -10.64
C LYS A 501 7.60 -27.76 -10.38
N VAL A 502 8.14 -27.84 -9.16
CA VAL A 502 9.12 -28.88 -8.80
C VAL A 502 8.50 -30.26 -8.89
N LEU A 503 7.26 -30.44 -8.42
CA LEU A 503 6.56 -31.72 -8.54
C LEU A 503 6.39 -32.14 -10.01
N LEU A 504 5.95 -31.21 -10.86
CA LEU A 504 5.76 -31.43 -12.29
C LEU A 504 7.08 -31.74 -13.01
N LEU A 505 8.17 -31.04 -12.63
CA LEU A 505 9.50 -31.33 -13.16
C LEU A 505 9.94 -32.78 -12.82
N VAL A 506 9.79 -33.20 -11.57
CA VAL A 506 10.11 -34.59 -11.16
C VAL A 506 9.26 -35.60 -11.93
N MET A 507 7.95 -35.32 -12.08
CA MET A 507 7.06 -36.19 -12.87
C MET A 507 7.46 -36.25 -14.36
N ALA A 508 7.90 -35.16 -14.93
CA ALA A 508 8.36 -35.08 -16.32
C ALA A 508 9.61 -35.96 -16.53
N GLU A 509 10.61 -35.82 -15.66
CA GLU A 509 11.85 -36.61 -15.72
C GLU A 509 11.60 -38.10 -15.52
N LEU A 510 10.67 -38.48 -14.64
CA LEU A 510 10.24 -39.85 -14.46
C LEU A 510 9.39 -40.40 -15.64
N GLY A 511 8.96 -39.55 -16.57
CA GLY A 511 8.16 -39.90 -17.75
C GLY A 511 6.67 -40.09 -17.46
N TYR A 512 6.19 -39.62 -16.33
CA TYR A 512 4.76 -39.67 -15.95
C TYR A 512 3.97 -38.41 -16.32
N CYS A 513 4.64 -37.40 -16.89
CA CYS A 513 4.01 -36.12 -17.24
C CYS A 513 4.07 -35.90 -18.75
N THR A 514 2.94 -35.50 -19.35
CA THR A 514 2.85 -35.01 -20.71
C THR A 514 2.78 -33.49 -20.69
N LEU A 515 3.06 -32.82 -21.82
CA LEU A 515 3.11 -31.37 -21.89
C LEU A 515 1.73 -30.74 -21.59
N TRP A 516 0.64 -31.34 -22.13
CA TRP A 516 -0.72 -30.83 -21.85
C TRP A 516 -1.13 -31.03 -20.39
N PHE A 517 -0.70 -32.13 -19.74
CA PHE A 517 -0.99 -32.40 -18.33
C PHE A 517 -0.26 -31.39 -17.44
N ALA A 518 1.01 -31.07 -17.76
CA ALA A 518 1.74 -30.00 -17.09
C ALA A 518 1.00 -28.66 -17.20
N ALA A 519 0.46 -28.32 -18.37
CA ALA A 519 -0.30 -27.09 -18.59
C ALA A 519 -1.61 -27.03 -17.79
N VAL A 520 -2.31 -28.18 -17.63
CA VAL A 520 -3.53 -28.24 -16.78
C VAL A 520 -3.18 -27.97 -15.32
N LEU A 521 -2.16 -28.63 -14.79
CA LEU A 521 -1.82 -28.49 -13.37
C LEU A 521 -1.20 -27.12 -13.04
N ASP A 522 -0.31 -26.60 -13.91
CA ASP A 522 0.25 -25.26 -13.75
C ASP A 522 -0.86 -24.19 -13.85
N GLY A 523 -1.77 -24.33 -14.80
CA GLY A 523 -2.93 -23.45 -14.94
C GLY A 523 -3.91 -23.53 -13.77
N ALA A 524 -4.16 -24.73 -13.25
CA ALA A 524 -5.00 -24.93 -12.05
C ALA A 524 -4.37 -24.29 -10.81
N ALA A 525 -3.06 -24.42 -10.63
CA ALA A 525 -2.32 -23.76 -9.56
C ALA A 525 -2.41 -22.22 -9.69
N ALA A 526 -2.26 -21.71 -10.93
CA ALA A 526 -2.42 -20.30 -11.22
C ALA A 526 -3.82 -19.78 -10.86
N LEU A 527 -4.87 -20.50 -11.25
CA LEU A 527 -6.26 -20.16 -10.89
C LEU A 527 -6.48 -20.22 -9.37
N GLY A 528 -5.93 -21.23 -8.70
CA GLY A 528 -6.02 -21.37 -7.25
C GLY A 528 -5.39 -20.19 -6.52
N THR A 529 -4.16 -19.80 -6.89
CA THR A 529 -3.48 -18.64 -6.30
C THR A 529 -4.21 -17.33 -6.63
N LEU A 530 -4.78 -17.20 -7.82
CA LEU A 530 -5.56 -16.05 -8.22
C LEU A 530 -6.83 -15.89 -7.36
N LEU A 531 -7.56 -16.97 -7.11
CA LEU A 531 -8.73 -16.97 -6.21
C LEU A 531 -8.32 -16.66 -4.76
N MET A 532 -7.17 -17.16 -4.32
CA MET A 532 -6.64 -16.86 -3.00
C MET A 532 -6.19 -15.39 -2.87
N ALA A 533 -5.82 -14.72 -3.96
CA ALA A 533 -5.40 -13.31 -3.95
C ALA A 533 -6.52 -12.38 -3.46
N ILE A 534 -7.79 -12.74 -3.68
CA ILE A 534 -8.94 -11.98 -3.22
C ILE A 534 -9.02 -11.94 -1.67
N ARG A 535 -8.41 -12.90 -0.97
CA ARG A 535 -8.33 -12.89 0.50
C ARG A 535 -7.67 -11.62 1.04
N ALA A 536 -6.75 -11.03 0.29
CA ALA A 536 -6.07 -9.80 0.66
C ALA A 536 -7.00 -8.57 0.73
N PHE A 537 -8.22 -8.67 0.17
CA PHE A 537 -9.26 -7.64 0.30
C PHE A 537 -9.98 -7.68 1.66
N GLY A 538 -9.95 -8.81 2.36
CA GLY A 538 -10.67 -9.06 3.61
C GLY A 538 -10.04 -8.37 4.82
N PHE A 539 -9.90 -7.06 4.80
CA PHE A 539 -9.48 -6.24 5.93
C PHE A 539 -10.49 -6.18 7.09
N ASP A 540 -11.70 -6.74 6.92
CA ASP A 540 -12.80 -6.67 7.90
C ASP A 540 -12.52 -7.40 9.24
N LYS A 541 -11.33 -7.96 9.40
CA LYS A 541 -10.91 -8.54 10.67
C LYS A 541 -9.64 -7.80 11.12
N PRO A 542 -9.74 -6.77 11.96
CA PRO A 542 -8.59 -6.33 12.70
C PRO A 542 -8.01 -7.57 13.36
N HIS A 543 -6.76 -7.89 13.04
CA HIS A 543 -6.07 -9.00 13.67
C HIS A 543 -6.12 -8.73 15.17
N HIS A 544 -6.72 -9.63 15.93
CA HIS A 544 -7.20 -9.50 17.31
C HIS A 544 -6.19 -8.95 18.36
N ARG A 545 -4.95 -8.67 17.99
CA ARG A 545 -3.91 -8.20 18.91
C ARG A 545 -4.09 -6.76 19.37
N VAL A 546 -4.61 -5.88 18.53
CA VAL A 546 -4.75 -4.45 18.89
C VAL A 546 -6.00 -4.21 19.75
N ARG A 547 -7.13 -4.87 19.44
CA ARG A 547 -8.38 -4.71 20.21
C ARG A 547 -8.37 -5.35 21.60
N ASP A 548 -7.53 -6.35 21.86
CA ASP A 548 -7.47 -7.01 23.17
C ASP A 548 -6.84 -6.13 24.27
N TYR A 549 -6.18 -5.03 23.89
CA TYR A 549 -5.56 -4.08 24.81
C TYR A 549 -6.41 -2.84 25.11
N LEU A 550 -7.54 -2.64 24.42
CA LEU A 550 -8.45 -1.55 24.77
C LEU A 550 -9.15 -1.88 26.11
N PRO A 551 -9.03 -1.04 27.14
CA PRO A 551 -9.83 -1.22 28.34
C PRO A 551 -11.30 -1.17 27.92
N LYS A 552 -12.03 -2.25 28.20
CA LYS A 552 -13.49 -2.32 27.96
C LYS A 552 -14.12 -1.11 28.65
N VAL A 553 -14.41 -0.08 27.89
CA VAL A 553 -15.22 1.05 28.38
C VAL A 553 -16.57 0.47 28.72
N LYS A 554 -16.83 0.31 30.01
CA LYS A 554 -18.13 -0.05 30.51
C LYS A 554 -19.08 1.08 30.13
N SER A 555 -19.93 0.85 29.14
CA SER A 555 -21.09 1.69 28.88
C SER A 555 -21.93 1.73 30.18
N LYS A 556 -21.94 2.89 30.81
CA LYS A 556 -22.98 3.23 31.80
C LYS A 556 -24.14 3.90 31.09
#